data_285328408b9e92a820f4574f4d5164f0
#
_entry.id   285328408b9e92a820f4574f4d5164f0
#
_cell.length_a   1.000
_cell.length_b   1.000
_cell.length_c   1.000
_cell.angle_alpha   90.00
_cell.angle_beta   90.00
_cell.angle_gamma   90.00
#
_symmetry.space_group_name_H-M   'P 1'
#
loop_
_entity.id
_entity.type
_entity.pdbx_description
1 polymer ?
#
loop_
_entity_poly.entity_id
_entity_poly.type
_entity_poly.pdbx_seq_one_letter_code
_entity_poly.pdbx_strand_id
1 'polypeptide(L)'
;MKKWMIYTLIVAVAVAIVLIATIPALLNKEPVMELPVQVVNQGEKLSVDLKAFIKDEKADEVTLEKVDGPGTITGSVFTFEPAFKYVGEVIVKIKATDKQGKNSTGELKINVIRVNRPPEIDTTPLKVFEGESMSLDLLTIVKDPDNDEISLKVDGPGNLEGRTYVYAPGYMDAGKKVLRITAKDSEGNETVRDVQLEVVDVNAPPTLVVSDQTVREGDSLTVDLASLVSDTDGDAVTLSLIGGPGGIVDGVFVYKPGFEEAGESVVSISARDSRGGESTSTFKVTVTETNRPPRIFLSDMVISEGEELVVDLSSRMLDPDDDPLEIIVEGPGAVEDNRYVFTPGYRDAGDKDVAITISDGKGGIGRASFTIRVQDV
;
A
#
# COMPACT_ATOMS: atom_id res chain seq x y z
N MET A 1 -35.74 -120.28 -5.80
CA MET A 1 -34.58 -119.67 -6.50
C MET A 1 -34.90 -118.29 -7.14
N LYS A 2 -36.07 -117.99 -7.62
CA LYS A 2 -36.37 -116.73 -8.36
C LYS A 2 -36.45 -115.44 -7.50
N LYS A 3 -36.82 -115.47 -6.21
CA LYS A 3 -36.91 -114.26 -5.36
C LYS A 3 -35.55 -113.73 -4.88
N TRP A 4 -34.58 -114.61 -4.67
CA TRP A 4 -33.22 -114.19 -4.27
C TRP A 4 -32.44 -113.53 -5.41
N MET A 5 -32.60 -113.97 -6.63
CA MET A 5 -31.97 -113.36 -7.80
C MET A 5 -32.45 -111.91 -8.09
N ILE A 6 -33.77 -111.66 -7.79
CA ILE A 6 -34.36 -110.32 -7.95
C ILE A 6 -33.85 -109.39 -6.89
N TYR A 7 -33.70 -109.80 -5.61
CA TYR A 7 -33.10 -108.94 -4.56
C TYR A 7 -31.62 -108.65 -4.81
N THR A 8 -30.85 -109.62 -5.31
CA THR A 8 -29.43 -109.39 -5.59
C THR A 8 -29.26 -108.45 -6.78
N LEU A 9 -30.15 -108.53 -7.77
CA LEU A 9 -30.12 -107.64 -8.92
C LEU A 9 -30.57 -106.24 -8.56
N ILE A 10 -31.56 -106.04 -7.71
CA ILE A 10 -32.03 -104.75 -7.22
C ILE A 10 -30.98 -104.10 -6.32
N VAL A 11 -30.34 -104.84 -5.43
CA VAL A 11 -29.25 -104.34 -4.61
C VAL A 11 -28.01 -103.99 -5.46
N ALA A 12 -27.66 -104.82 -6.48
CA ALA A 12 -26.55 -104.55 -7.36
C ALA A 12 -26.81 -103.28 -8.24
N VAL A 13 -28.04 -103.10 -8.74
CA VAL A 13 -28.41 -101.88 -9.51
C VAL A 13 -28.49 -100.65 -8.60
N ALA A 14 -29.00 -100.77 -7.37
CA ALA A 14 -29.04 -99.70 -6.38
C ALA A 14 -27.59 -99.26 -5.96
N VAL A 15 -26.70 -100.23 -5.73
CA VAL A 15 -25.28 -99.96 -5.41
C VAL A 15 -24.56 -99.38 -6.64
N ALA A 16 -24.85 -99.86 -7.85
CA ALA A 16 -24.29 -99.31 -9.08
C ALA A 16 -24.81 -97.90 -9.33
N ILE A 17 -26.10 -97.60 -9.09
CA ILE A 17 -26.68 -96.27 -9.23
C ILE A 17 -26.08 -95.33 -8.18
N VAL A 18 -25.90 -95.78 -6.95
CA VAL A 18 -25.24 -94.96 -5.89
C VAL A 18 -23.75 -94.72 -6.22
N LEU A 19 -23.02 -95.72 -6.72
CA LEU A 19 -21.64 -95.58 -7.15
C LEU A 19 -21.49 -94.66 -8.38
N ILE A 20 -22.43 -94.78 -9.36
CA ILE A 20 -22.42 -93.88 -10.52
C ILE A 20 -22.78 -92.45 -10.15
N ALA A 21 -23.65 -92.22 -9.20
CA ALA A 21 -24.04 -90.90 -8.68
C ALA A 21 -22.97 -90.26 -7.77
N THR A 22 -22.13 -91.07 -7.11
CA THR A 22 -21.08 -90.57 -6.19
C THR A 22 -19.71 -90.43 -6.86
N ILE A 23 -19.47 -91.13 -7.99
CA ILE A 23 -18.19 -91.03 -8.75
C ILE A 23 -17.93 -89.60 -9.21
N PRO A 24 -18.84 -88.79 -9.75
CA PRO A 24 -18.58 -87.42 -10.09
C PRO A 24 -18.21 -86.58 -8.88
N ALA A 25 -18.84 -86.79 -7.73
CA ALA A 25 -18.50 -86.01 -6.53
C ALA A 25 -17.16 -86.38 -5.89
N LEU A 26 -16.66 -87.61 -6.11
CA LEU A 26 -15.36 -88.09 -5.66
C LEU A 26 -14.20 -87.56 -6.56
N LEU A 27 -14.53 -87.24 -7.81
CA LEU A 27 -13.57 -86.74 -8.79
C LEU A 27 -13.54 -85.19 -8.90
N ASN A 28 -14.52 -84.52 -8.31
CA ASN A 28 -14.58 -83.06 -8.33
C ASN A 28 -13.39 -82.46 -7.53
N LYS A 29 -12.64 -81.59 -8.12
CA LYS A 29 -11.57 -80.81 -7.47
C LYS A 29 -12.00 -79.39 -7.23
N GLU A 30 -11.40 -78.72 -6.29
CA GLU A 30 -11.57 -77.25 -6.09
C GLU A 30 -11.02 -76.46 -7.24
N PRO A 31 -11.63 -75.34 -7.62
CA PRO A 31 -11.12 -74.45 -8.65
C PRO A 31 -9.72 -73.94 -8.26
N VAL A 32 -8.82 -73.91 -9.24
CA VAL A 32 -7.46 -73.37 -9.04
C VAL A 32 -7.37 -72.04 -9.77
N MET A 33 -6.97 -71.01 -9.08
CA MET A 33 -6.77 -69.68 -9.66
C MET A 33 -5.26 -69.38 -9.82
N GLU A 34 -4.86 -69.07 -11.05
CA GLU A 34 -3.49 -68.62 -11.40
C GLU A 34 -3.55 -67.19 -11.88
N LEU A 35 -3.77 -66.24 -10.96
CA LEU A 35 -3.99 -64.82 -11.25
C LEU A 35 -2.66 -64.10 -11.48
N PRO A 36 -2.38 -63.62 -12.70
CA PRO A 36 -1.17 -62.84 -12.97
C PRO A 36 -1.24 -61.46 -12.33
N VAL A 37 -0.06 -60.90 -12.02
CA VAL A 37 0.04 -59.50 -11.55
C VAL A 37 -0.47 -58.57 -12.65
N GLN A 38 -1.34 -57.65 -12.28
CA GLN A 38 -1.82 -56.60 -13.20
C GLN A 38 -1.08 -55.31 -12.95
N VAL A 39 -1.06 -54.41 -13.96
CA VAL A 39 -0.50 -53.11 -13.87
C VAL A 39 -1.53 -52.08 -14.39
N VAL A 40 -1.72 -50.99 -13.66
CA VAL A 40 -2.68 -49.95 -14.05
C VAL A 40 -2.19 -48.61 -13.52
N ASN A 41 -2.36 -47.53 -14.28
CA ASN A 41 -2.12 -46.20 -13.80
C ASN A 41 -3.25 -45.68 -12.89
N GLN A 42 -2.96 -44.79 -11.97
CA GLN A 42 -3.97 -44.06 -11.23
C GLN A 42 -4.96 -43.37 -12.20
N GLY A 43 -6.24 -43.41 -11.89
CA GLY A 43 -7.32 -42.85 -12.71
C GLY A 43 -7.68 -43.67 -13.95
N GLU A 44 -6.92 -44.70 -14.33
CA GLU A 44 -7.25 -45.58 -15.43
C GLU A 44 -8.09 -46.78 -14.99
N LYS A 45 -8.98 -47.22 -15.85
CA LYS A 45 -9.85 -48.36 -15.57
C LYS A 45 -9.17 -49.68 -15.97
N LEU A 46 -8.84 -50.50 -14.97
CA LEU A 46 -8.44 -51.90 -15.15
C LEU A 46 -9.69 -52.76 -15.34
N SER A 47 -9.68 -53.66 -16.34
CA SER A 47 -10.70 -54.67 -16.59
C SER A 47 -10.07 -56.01 -16.87
N VAL A 48 -10.35 -57.03 -16.06
CA VAL A 48 -9.73 -58.35 -16.14
C VAL A 48 -10.83 -59.39 -16.16
N ASP A 49 -10.91 -60.23 -17.22
CA ASP A 49 -11.73 -61.41 -17.26
C ASP A 49 -11.04 -62.53 -16.46
N LEU A 50 -11.45 -62.75 -15.25
CA LEU A 50 -10.88 -63.72 -14.33
C LEU A 50 -11.07 -65.16 -14.76
N LYS A 51 -12.09 -65.45 -15.61
CA LYS A 51 -12.39 -66.78 -16.11
C LYS A 51 -11.20 -67.38 -16.86
N ALA A 52 -10.44 -66.52 -17.54
CA ALA A 52 -9.24 -66.94 -18.29
C ALA A 52 -8.14 -67.54 -17.38
N PHE A 53 -8.18 -67.28 -16.09
CA PHE A 53 -7.16 -67.67 -15.11
C PHE A 53 -7.65 -68.71 -14.09
N ILE A 54 -8.82 -69.34 -14.37
CA ILE A 54 -9.39 -70.37 -13.53
C ILE A 54 -9.25 -71.73 -14.23
N LYS A 55 -8.68 -72.69 -13.51
CA LYS A 55 -8.55 -74.05 -13.91
C LYS A 55 -9.52 -74.88 -13.08
N ASP A 56 -10.57 -75.41 -13.71
CA ASP A 56 -11.57 -76.30 -13.18
C ASP A 56 -12.06 -77.25 -14.26
N GLU A 57 -12.63 -78.44 -13.91
CA GLU A 57 -13.20 -79.38 -14.87
C GLU A 57 -14.33 -78.73 -15.70
N LYS A 58 -15.04 -77.78 -15.06
CA LYS A 58 -16.13 -77.02 -15.68
C LYS A 58 -16.01 -75.53 -15.34
N ALA A 59 -14.95 -74.89 -15.81
CA ALA A 59 -14.64 -73.47 -15.55
C ALA A 59 -15.82 -72.52 -15.89
N ASP A 60 -16.70 -72.90 -16.82
CA ASP A 60 -17.90 -72.14 -17.17
C ASP A 60 -19.00 -72.11 -16.07
N GLU A 61 -18.95 -73.03 -15.11
CA GLU A 61 -19.88 -73.15 -14.01
C GLU A 61 -19.34 -72.60 -12.67
N VAL A 62 -18.12 -71.97 -12.70
CA VAL A 62 -17.51 -71.36 -11.51
C VAL A 62 -18.08 -69.98 -11.26
N THR A 63 -18.52 -69.71 -10.02
CA THR A 63 -18.95 -68.40 -9.55
C THR A 63 -17.80 -67.70 -8.84
N LEU A 64 -17.67 -66.37 -9.05
CA LEU A 64 -16.61 -65.54 -8.49
C LEU A 64 -17.18 -64.49 -7.53
N GLU A 65 -16.56 -64.36 -6.37
CA GLU A 65 -16.92 -63.39 -5.38
C GLU A 65 -15.66 -62.66 -4.90
N LYS A 66 -15.74 -61.32 -4.75
CA LYS A 66 -14.70 -60.55 -4.11
C LYS A 66 -14.88 -60.69 -2.59
N VAL A 67 -13.82 -61.17 -1.92
CA VAL A 67 -13.79 -61.35 -0.46
C VAL A 67 -13.24 -60.10 0.22
N ASP A 68 -12.19 -59.50 -0.36
CA ASP A 68 -11.50 -58.33 0.23
C ASP A 68 -10.81 -57.51 -0.87
N GLY A 69 -10.47 -56.25 -0.53
CA GLY A 69 -9.78 -55.32 -1.44
C GLY A 69 -10.72 -54.43 -2.27
N PRO A 70 -10.16 -53.49 -3.04
CA PRO A 70 -10.93 -52.56 -3.86
C PRO A 70 -11.44 -53.21 -5.17
N GLY A 71 -12.27 -52.49 -5.92
CA GLY A 71 -12.82 -52.94 -7.20
C GLY A 71 -14.09 -53.72 -7.06
N THR A 72 -14.65 -54.20 -8.19
CA THR A 72 -15.91 -54.94 -8.26
C THR A 72 -15.78 -56.11 -9.22
N ILE A 73 -16.53 -57.20 -8.97
CA ILE A 73 -16.66 -58.33 -9.92
C ILE A 73 -18.11 -58.35 -10.42
N THR A 74 -18.27 -58.39 -11.74
CA THR A 74 -19.55 -58.54 -12.42
C THR A 74 -19.45 -59.72 -13.36
N GLY A 75 -20.16 -60.82 -13.04
CA GLY A 75 -19.97 -62.07 -13.75
C GLY A 75 -18.54 -62.61 -13.56
N SER A 76 -17.76 -62.71 -14.62
CA SER A 76 -16.34 -63.09 -14.57
C SER A 76 -15.37 -61.93 -14.63
N VAL A 77 -15.86 -60.69 -14.83
CA VAL A 77 -15.02 -59.54 -15.05
C VAL A 77 -14.80 -58.76 -13.74
N PHE A 78 -13.54 -58.66 -13.34
CA PHE A 78 -13.09 -57.74 -12.31
C PHE A 78 -12.82 -56.37 -12.91
N THR A 79 -13.29 -55.31 -12.28
CA THR A 79 -13.01 -53.92 -12.67
C THR A 79 -12.51 -53.13 -11.45
N PHE A 80 -11.50 -52.30 -11.68
CA PHE A 80 -10.93 -51.40 -10.69
C PHE A 80 -10.40 -50.12 -11.37
N GLU A 81 -10.76 -48.98 -10.86
CA GLU A 81 -10.22 -47.66 -11.24
C GLU A 81 -9.58 -47.08 -9.98
N PRO A 82 -8.22 -47.16 -9.87
CA PRO A 82 -7.53 -46.72 -8.68
C PRO A 82 -7.62 -45.21 -8.53
N ALA A 83 -8.24 -44.73 -7.46
CA ALA A 83 -8.16 -43.34 -7.06
C ALA A 83 -6.70 -42.96 -6.68
N PHE A 84 -6.39 -41.68 -6.68
CA PHE A 84 -5.00 -41.16 -6.44
C PHE A 84 -4.42 -41.54 -5.05
N LYS A 85 -5.22 -42.05 -4.11
CA LYS A 85 -4.73 -42.59 -2.84
C LYS A 85 -4.06 -43.96 -2.94
N TYR A 86 -4.25 -44.70 -4.04
CA TYR A 86 -3.64 -46.00 -4.26
C TYR A 86 -2.36 -45.87 -5.06
N VAL A 87 -1.25 -46.30 -4.51
CA VAL A 87 0.08 -46.36 -5.15
C VAL A 87 0.77 -47.65 -4.72
N GLY A 88 1.49 -48.30 -5.64
CA GLY A 88 2.19 -49.56 -5.36
C GLY A 88 1.32 -50.78 -5.40
N GLU A 89 1.65 -51.86 -4.66
CA GLU A 89 0.95 -53.13 -4.71
C GLU A 89 -0.40 -53.05 -3.92
N VAL A 90 -1.47 -53.37 -4.63
CA VAL A 90 -2.84 -53.53 -4.10
C VAL A 90 -3.23 -54.98 -4.29
N ILE A 91 -3.74 -55.63 -3.22
CA ILE A 91 -4.17 -57.03 -3.23
C ILE A 91 -5.68 -57.10 -3.14
N VAL A 92 -6.28 -57.88 -4.04
CA VAL A 92 -7.72 -58.22 -4.03
C VAL A 92 -7.87 -59.72 -3.84
N LYS A 93 -8.60 -60.13 -2.78
CA LYS A 93 -8.92 -61.53 -2.50
C LYS A 93 -10.20 -61.93 -3.18
N ILE A 94 -10.07 -62.96 -4.00
CA ILE A 94 -11.19 -63.50 -4.80
C ILE A 94 -11.43 -64.95 -4.43
N LYS A 95 -12.69 -65.28 -4.19
CA LYS A 95 -13.16 -66.66 -3.96
C LYS A 95 -13.82 -67.18 -5.21
N ALA A 96 -13.37 -68.33 -5.65
CA ALA A 96 -13.98 -69.12 -6.72
C ALA A 96 -14.72 -70.31 -6.13
N THR A 97 -15.98 -70.50 -6.50
CA THR A 97 -16.79 -71.60 -6.04
C THR A 97 -17.37 -72.36 -7.24
N ASP A 98 -17.18 -73.72 -7.30
CA ASP A 98 -17.73 -74.53 -8.33
C ASP A 98 -19.21 -74.80 -8.05
N LYS A 99 -19.92 -75.47 -8.99
CA LYS A 99 -21.35 -75.83 -8.88
C LYS A 99 -21.61 -76.80 -7.78
N GLN A 100 -20.66 -77.60 -7.34
CA GLN A 100 -20.77 -78.60 -6.28
C GLN A 100 -20.43 -78.00 -4.89
N GLY A 101 -20.03 -76.67 -4.81
CA GLY A 101 -19.78 -75.96 -3.57
C GLY A 101 -18.32 -76.00 -3.08
N LYS A 102 -17.40 -76.66 -3.80
CA LYS A 102 -15.97 -76.56 -3.48
C LYS A 102 -15.46 -75.22 -3.87
N ASN A 103 -14.55 -74.68 -3.11
CA ASN A 103 -14.04 -73.32 -3.31
C ASN A 103 -12.56 -73.17 -2.97
N SER A 104 -11.94 -72.22 -3.58
CA SER A 104 -10.60 -71.74 -3.27
C SER A 104 -10.57 -70.24 -3.25
N THR A 105 -9.53 -69.66 -2.62
CA THR A 105 -9.29 -68.23 -2.58
C THR A 105 -7.94 -67.91 -3.22
N GLY A 106 -7.95 -66.96 -4.14
CA GLY A 106 -6.75 -66.46 -4.83
C GLY A 106 -6.55 -64.95 -4.54
N GLU A 107 -5.32 -64.49 -4.72
CA GLU A 107 -4.95 -63.09 -4.59
C GLU A 107 -4.64 -62.52 -5.96
N LEU A 108 -5.44 -61.52 -6.38
CA LEU A 108 -5.11 -60.69 -7.56
C LEU A 108 -4.24 -59.54 -7.08
N LYS A 109 -3.00 -59.54 -7.47
CA LYS A 109 -2.03 -58.48 -7.21
C LYS A 109 -2.07 -57.44 -8.34
N ILE A 110 -2.23 -56.17 -7.94
CA ILE A 110 -2.32 -55.04 -8.86
C ILE A 110 -1.26 -54.06 -8.50
N ASN A 111 -0.30 -53.77 -9.39
CA ASN A 111 0.65 -52.73 -9.21
C ASN A 111 0.10 -51.43 -9.80
N VAL A 112 -0.26 -50.49 -8.93
CA VAL A 112 -0.79 -49.18 -9.28
C VAL A 112 0.37 -48.21 -9.45
N ILE A 113 0.54 -47.68 -10.70
CA ILE A 113 1.54 -46.70 -11.02
C ILE A 113 1.02 -45.30 -10.69
N ARG A 114 1.84 -44.52 -9.99
CA ARG A 114 1.55 -43.11 -9.71
C ARG A 114 1.45 -42.33 -11.02
N VAL A 115 0.47 -41.46 -11.11
CA VAL A 115 0.35 -40.44 -12.16
C VAL A 115 0.53 -39.09 -11.51
N ASN A 116 1.57 -38.36 -11.87
CA ASN A 116 1.85 -37.04 -11.37
C ASN A 116 0.83 -36.03 -11.91
N ARG A 117 0.28 -35.20 -11.03
CA ARG A 117 -0.69 -34.14 -11.34
C ARG A 117 0.00 -32.79 -11.24
N PRO A 118 -0.30 -31.85 -12.15
CA PRO A 118 0.28 -30.50 -12.07
C PRO A 118 -0.23 -29.76 -10.84
N PRO A 119 0.52 -28.75 -10.34
CA PRO A 119 0.08 -27.86 -9.28
C PRO A 119 -1.23 -27.16 -9.64
N GLU A 120 -2.04 -26.87 -8.64
CA GLU A 120 -3.29 -26.10 -8.75
C GLU A 120 -3.08 -24.70 -8.20
N ILE A 121 -3.63 -23.68 -8.89
CA ILE A 121 -3.53 -22.27 -8.49
C ILE A 121 -4.94 -21.74 -8.29
N ASP A 122 -5.22 -21.23 -7.06
CA ASP A 122 -6.44 -20.49 -6.77
C ASP A 122 -6.38 -19.12 -7.43
N THR A 123 -7.39 -18.79 -8.22
CA THR A 123 -7.49 -17.53 -8.96
C THR A 123 -8.43 -16.52 -8.30
N THR A 124 -8.75 -16.69 -7.02
CA THR A 124 -9.51 -15.71 -6.25
C THR A 124 -8.83 -14.35 -6.33
N PRO A 125 -9.55 -13.27 -6.71
CA PRO A 125 -8.96 -11.96 -6.85
C PRO A 125 -8.30 -11.46 -5.57
N LEU A 126 -7.11 -10.91 -5.70
CA LEU A 126 -6.35 -10.26 -4.63
C LEU A 126 -6.70 -8.78 -4.57
N LYS A 127 -6.52 -8.17 -3.39
CA LYS A 127 -6.81 -6.76 -3.16
C LYS A 127 -5.72 -6.14 -2.28
N VAL A 128 -5.28 -4.94 -2.65
CA VAL A 128 -4.34 -4.12 -1.89
C VAL A 128 -4.76 -2.65 -2.03
N PHE A 129 -4.49 -1.82 -1.02
CA PHE A 129 -4.73 -0.39 -1.07
C PHE A 129 -3.46 0.35 -1.49
N GLU A 130 -3.62 1.47 -2.18
CA GLU A 130 -2.50 2.38 -2.44
C GLU A 130 -1.84 2.81 -1.14
N GLY A 131 -0.50 2.96 -1.16
CA GLY A 131 0.29 3.29 0.02
C GLY A 131 0.48 2.16 1.03
N GLU A 132 -0.23 1.02 0.88
CA GLU A 132 -0.04 -0.16 1.72
C GLU A 132 0.88 -1.18 1.06
N SER A 133 1.44 -2.08 1.86
CA SER A 133 2.26 -3.20 1.37
C SER A 133 1.52 -4.51 1.54
N MET A 134 1.41 -5.27 0.44
CA MET A 134 0.92 -6.65 0.44
C MET A 134 2.11 -7.61 0.54
N SER A 135 1.99 -8.61 1.42
CA SER A 135 2.92 -9.74 1.51
C SER A 135 2.11 -11.03 1.57
N LEU A 136 2.25 -11.88 0.56
CA LEU A 136 1.46 -13.12 0.38
C LEU A 136 2.39 -14.32 0.19
N ASP A 137 2.33 -15.30 1.09
CA ASP A 137 2.92 -16.62 0.83
C ASP A 137 2.11 -17.34 -0.24
N LEU A 138 2.69 -17.51 -1.43
CA LEU A 138 1.99 -18.10 -2.58
C LEU A 138 1.58 -19.56 -2.34
N LEU A 139 2.20 -20.29 -1.40
CA LEU A 139 1.75 -21.64 -1.04
C LEU A 139 0.39 -21.67 -0.32
N THR A 140 -0.17 -20.51 0.02
CA THR A 140 -1.55 -20.41 0.50
C THR A 140 -2.58 -20.57 -0.61
N ILE A 141 -2.22 -20.19 -1.84
CA ILE A 141 -3.07 -20.22 -3.04
C ILE A 141 -2.57 -21.20 -4.12
N VAL A 142 -1.36 -21.76 -3.97
CA VAL A 142 -0.78 -22.76 -4.87
C VAL A 142 -0.57 -24.04 -4.09
N LYS A 143 -1.08 -25.15 -4.61
CA LYS A 143 -0.96 -26.48 -3.97
C LYS A 143 -0.65 -27.54 -5.02
N ASP A 144 0.18 -28.49 -4.67
CA ASP A 144 0.35 -29.69 -5.45
C ASP A 144 -0.56 -30.81 -4.92
N PRO A 145 -1.39 -31.46 -5.77
CA PRO A 145 -2.27 -32.54 -5.34
C PRO A 145 -1.53 -33.80 -4.86
N ASP A 146 -0.27 -33.95 -5.23
CA ASP A 146 0.58 -35.07 -4.87
C ASP A 146 1.61 -34.72 -3.77
N ASN A 147 1.58 -33.45 -3.28
CA ASN A 147 2.49 -32.86 -2.32
C ASN A 147 3.94 -32.80 -2.82
N ASP A 148 4.14 -32.65 -4.10
CA ASP A 148 5.46 -32.45 -4.67
C ASP A 148 5.99 -31.04 -4.36
N GLU A 149 7.31 -30.87 -4.39
CA GLU A 149 7.93 -29.57 -4.21
C GLU A 149 7.60 -28.66 -5.41
N ILE A 150 7.17 -27.43 -5.10
CA ILE A 150 6.74 -26.47 -6.12
C ILE A 150 7.79 -25.37 -6.28
N SER A 151 8.22 -25.13 -7.51
CA SER A 151 8.93 -23.91 -7.91
C SER A 151 7.93 -22.88 -8.47
N LEU A 152 8.14 -21.61 -8.10
CA LEU A 152 7.22 -20.51 -8.41
C LEU A 152 7.90 -19.44 -9.26
N LYS A 153 7.15 -18.87 -10.21
CA LYS A 153 7.49 -17.65 -10.92
C LYS A 153 6.28 -16.74 -11.00
N VAL A 154 6.52 -15.43 -10.90
CA VAL A 154 5.50 -14.41 -10.99
C VAL A 154 5.90 -13.40 -12.06
N ASP A 155 4.98 -13.07 -12.96
CA ASP A 155 5.11 -12.00 -13.95
C ASP A 155 3.96 -11.00 -13.70
N GLY A 156 4.27 -9.72 -13.52
CA GLY A 156 3.31 -8.65 -13.21
C GLY A 156 3.90 -7.62 -12.25
N PRO A 157 3.07 -6.79 -11.60
CA PRO A 157 3.56 -5.84 -10.60
C PRO A 157 4.11 -6.56 -9.35
N GLY A 158 5.00 -5.89 -8.62
CA GLY A 158 5.62 -6.45 -7.41
C GLY A 158 6.74 -7.44 -7.69
N ASN A 159 7.17 -8.15 -6.66
CA ASN A 159 8.32 -9.06 -6.71
C ASN A 159 8.02 -10.37 -5.99
N LEU A 160 8.71 -11.45 -6.37
CA LEU A 160 8.70 -12.71 -5.67
C LEU A 160 10.02 -12.87 -4.88
N GLU A 161 9.91 -12.96 -3.55
CA GLU A 161 11.02 -13.19 -2.63
C GLU A 161 10.93 -14.61 -2.06
N GLY A 162 11.67 -15.53 -2.65
CA GLY A 162 11.52 -16.95 -2.36
C GLY A 162 10.15 -17.47 -2.78
N ARG A 163 9.24 -17.65 -1.83
CA ARG A 163 7.84 -18.04 -2.07
C ARG A 163 6.83 -16.94 -1.72
N THR A 164 7.33 -15.82 -1.20
CA THR A 164 6.49 -14.70 -0.78
C THR A 164 6.40 -13.67 -1.89
N TYR A 165 5.20 -13.39 -2.36
CA TYR A 165 4.92 -12.28 -3.25
C TYR A 165 4.78 -11.00 -2.45
N VAL A 166 5.53 -9.94 -2.83
CA VAL A 166 5.52 -8.63 -2.19
C VAL A 166 5.17 -7.56 -3.23
N TYR A 167 4.21 -6.71 -2.90
CA TYR A 167 3.83 -5.56 -3.72
C TYR A 167 3.41 -4.39 -2.85
N ALA A 168 3.97 -3.20 -3.13
CA ALA A 168 3.63 -1.94 -2.49
C ALA A 168 3.25 -0.93 -3.58
N PRO A 169 1.97 -0.77 -3.90
CA PRO A 169 1.52 0.21 -4.89
C PRO A 169 1.70 1.63 -4.37
N GLY A 170 2.14 2.54 -5.25
CA GLY A 170 2.10 3.98 -4.99
C GLY A 170 0.70 4.56 -5.19
N TYR A 171 0.53 5.85 -4.88
CA TYR A 171 -0.75 6.57 -4.96
C TYR A 171 -1.23 6.89 -6.41
N MET A 172 -0.58 6.37 -7.43
CA MET A 172 -0.99 6.47 -8.84
C MET A 172 -1.20 5.10 -9.49
N ASP A 173 -1.22 4.05 -8.67
CA ASP A 173 -1.26 2.67 -9.15
C ASP A 173 -2.66 2.05 -9.12
N ALA A 174 -3.69 2.80 -8.73
CA ALA A 174 -5.06 2.32 -8.63
C ALA A 174 -5.56 1.61 -9.89
N GLY A 175 -6.43 0.65 -9.70
CA GLY A 175 -7.09 -0.08 -10.77
C GLY A 175 -6.79 -1.58 -10.81
N LYS A 176 -7.23 -2.22 -11.89
CA LYS A 176 -7.09 -3.67 -12.06
C LYS A 176 -5.76 -4.00 -12.73
N LYS A 177 -5.01 -4.85 -12.09
CA LYS A 177 -3.74 -5.43 -12.56
C LYS A 177 -3.91 -6.93 -12.73
N VAL A 178 -2.99 -7.56 -13.43
CA VAL A 178 -2.95 -9.02 -13.62
C VAL A 178 -1.61 -9.53 -13.12
N LEU A 179 -1.67 -10.56 -12.28
CA LEU A 179 -0.53 -11.29 -11.78
C LEU A 179 -0.53 -12.66 -12.43
N ARG A 180 0.43 -12.94 -13.31
CA ARG A 180 0.61 -14.25 -13.93
C ARG A 180 1.50 -15.10 -13.06
N ILE A 181 0.92 -16.18 -12.49
CA ILE A 181 1.64 -17.13 -11.64
C ILE A 181 1.90 -18.39 -12.42
N THR A 182 3.17 -18.81 -12.42
CA THR A 182 3.62 -20.09 -12.95
C THR A 182 4.07 -20.95 -11.78
N ALA A 183 3.48 -22.12 -11.63
CA ALA A 183 3.83 -23.13 -10.65
C ALA A 183 4.28 -24.40 -11.36
N LYS A 184 5.44 -24.92 -10.99
CA LYS A 184 6.01 -26.15 -11.57
C LYS A 184 6.42 -27.10 -10.45
N ASP A 185 5.98 -28.37 -10.54
CA ASP A 185 6.35 -29.42 -9.61
C ASP A 185 7.77 -29.95 -9.87
N SER A 186 8.26 -30.80 -8.97
CA SER A 186 9.59 -31.42 -9.06
C SER A 186 9.70 -32.47 -10.16
N GLU A 187 8.58 -32.97 -10.71
CA GLU A 187 8.54 -33.93 -11.82
C GLU A 187 8.40 -33.26 -13.19
N GLY A 188 8.18 -31.92 -13.21
CA GLY A 188 8.23 -31.11 -14.42
C GLY A 188 6.87 -30.66 -14.97
N ASN A 189 5.75 -31.02 -14.35
CA ASN A 189 4.43 -30.51 -14.74
C ASN A 189 4.26 -29.06 -14.30
N GLU A 190 3.63 -28.27 -15.14
CA GLU A 190 3.50 -26.84 -14.96
C GLU A 190 2.05 -26.37 -15.09
N THR A 191 1.66 -25.45 -14.23
CA THR A 191 0.39 -24.71 -14.32
C THR A 191 0.66 -23.22 -14.36
N VAL A 192 0.02 -22.54 -15.30
CA VAL A 192 0.06 -21.08 -15.44
C VAL A 192 -1.34 -20.53 -15.30
N ARG A 193 -1.53 -19.54 -14.42
CA ARG A 193 -2.81 -18.84 -14.23
C ARG A 193 -2.61 -17.34 -14.06
N ASP A 194 -3.58 -16.59 -14.55
CA ASP A 194 -3.70 -15.16 -14.33
C ASP A 194 -4.62 -14.93 -13.13
N VAL A 195 -4.10 -14.27 -12.09
CA VAL A 195 -4.83 -13.85 -10.90
C VAL A 195 -5.08 -12.36 -10.99
N GLN A 196 -6.33 -11.94 -10.81
CA GLN A 196 -6.68 -10.52 -10.79
C GLN A 196 -6.17 -9.88 -9.48
N LEU A 197 -5.51 -8.73 -9.60
CA LEU A 197 -5.07 -7.91 -8.49
C LEU A 197 -5.73 -6.54 -8.60
N GLU A 198 -6.60 -6.20 -7.66
CA GLU A 198 -7.24 -4.89 -7.56
C GLU A 198 -6.40 -4.01 -6.62
N VAL A 199 -5.87 -2.91 -7.16
CA VAL A 199 -5.30 -1.82 -6.36
C VAL A 199 -6.40 -0.80 -6.11
N VAL A 200 -6.74 -0.63 -4.84
CA VAL A 200 -7.80 0.29 -4.41
C VAL A 200 -7.23 1.67 -4.24
N ASP A 201 -7.86 2.63 -4.88
CA ASP A 201 -7.53 4.03 -4.80
C ASP A 201 -7.68 4.58 -3.37
N VAL A 202 -6.67 5.28 -2.88
CA VAL A 202 -6.64 5.95 -1.57
C VAL A 202 -6.12 7.36 -1.76
N ASN A 203 -6.94 8.35 -1.38
CA ASN A 203 -6.55 9.76 -1.44
C ASN A 203 -5.46 10.10 -0.43
N ALA A 204 -4.35 10.67 -0.87
CA ALA A 204 -3.33 11.26 -0.01
C ALA A 204 -3.57 12.79 0.11
N PRO A 205 -3.45 13.39 1.31
CA PRO A 205 -3.54 14.83 1.44
C PRO A 205 -2.34 15.53 0.79
N PRO A 206 -2.51 16.77 0.28
CA PRO A 206 -1.42 17.53 -0.28
C PRO A 206 -0.35 17.88 0.76
N THR A 207 0.85 18.13 0.31
CA THR A 207 1.98 18.58 1.15
C THR A 207 2.39 20.00 0.75
N LEU A 208 2.59 20.88 1.75
CA LEU A 208 3.09 22.24 1.58
C LEU A 208 4.19 22.49 2.62
N VAL A 209 5.37 22.88 2.18
CA VAL A 209 6.48 23.23 3.08
C VAL A 209 6.97 24.62 2.72
N VAL A 210 6.80 25.55 3.66
CA VAL A 210 7.27 26.95 3.50
C VAL A 210 8.32 27.22 4.58
N SER A 211 9.47 27.75 4.18
CA SER A 211 10.52 28.20 5.10
C SER A 211 10.16 29.55 5.72
N ASP A 212 10.75 29.85 6.89
CA ASP A 212 10.62 31.15 7.54
C ASP A 212 11.07 32.29 6.62
N GLN A 213 10.40 33.43 6.73
CA GLN A 213 10.60 34.61 5.87
C GLN A 213 11.01 35.82 6.71
N THR A 214 11.69 36.76 6.08
CA THR A 214 12.02 38.06 6.66
C THR A 214 11.67 39.16 5.68
N VAL A 215 11.08 40.22 6.14
CA VAL A 215 10.73 41.42 5.35
C VAL A 215 10.93 42.67 6.20
N ARG A 216 11.23 43.80 5.57
CA ARG A 216 11.28 45.10 6.25
C ARG A 216 9.89 45.75 6.24
N GLU A 217 9.62 46.55 7.25
CA GLU A 217 8.46 47.43 7.25
C GLU A 217 8.42 48.28 5.94
N GLY A 218 7.21 48.38 5.37
CA GLY A 218 6.98 49.10 4.12
C GLY A 218 7.35 48.34 2.84
N ASP A 219 8.18 47.28 2.92
CA ASP A 219 8.50 46.41 1.78
C ASP A 219 7.43 45.35 1.54
N SER A 220 7.47 44.73 0.36
CA SER A 220 6.53 43.66 -0.01
C SER A 220 7.22 42.31 0.05
N LEU A 221 6.65 41.36 0.81
CA LEU A 221 6.97 39.94 0.83
C LEU A 221 6.08 39.20 -0.13
N THR A 222 6.66 38.38 -0.99
CA THR A 222 5.94 37.46 -1.87
C THR A 222 6.55 36.05 -1.78
N VAL A 223 5.69 35.00 -1.64
CA VAL A 223 6.13 33.61 -1.65
C VAL A 223 5.25 32.85 -2.63
N ASP A 224 5.84 32.25 -3.66
CA ASP A 224 5.14 31.40 -4.63
C ASP A 224 4.82 30.05 -4.00
N LEU A 225 3.64 29.94 -3.39
CA LEU A 225 3.15 28.72 -2.75
C LEU A 225 2.78 27.64 -3.76
N ALA A 226 2.38 28.03 -4.97
CA ALA A 226 2.00 27.09 -6.01
C ALA A 226 3.18 26.20 -6.44
N SER A 227 4.41 26.74 -6.36
CA SER A 227 5.64 25.97 -6.64
C SER A 227 6.08 25.08 -5.47
N LEU A 228 5.56 25.30 -4.27
CA LEU A 228 5.94 24.61 -3.03
C LEU A 228 4.92 23.55 -2.60
N VAL A 229 3.73 23.58 -3.17
CA VAL A 229 2.69 22.59 -2.89
C VAL A 229 2.82 21.41 -3.84
N SER A 230 2.62 20.19 -3.32
CA SER A 230 2.55 18.99 -4.13
C SER A 230 1.48 18.05 -3.60
N ASP A 231 0.83 17.37 -4.52
CA ASP A 231 -0.10 16.30 -4.23
C ASP A 231 0.39 15.00 -4.85
N THR A 232 0.37 13.91 -4.07
CA THR A 232 0.95 12.63 -4.50
C THR A 232 0.07 11.90 -5.51
N ASP A 233 -1.25 12.13 -5.45
CA ASP A 233 -2.23 11.57 -6.39
C ASP A 233 -2.35 12.41 -7.66
N GLY A 234 -1.74 13.61 -7.66
CA GLY A 234 -1.83 14.57 -8.74
C GLY A 234 -3.13 15.37 -8.74
N ASP A 235 -3.83 15.41 -7.62
CA ASP A 235 -5.07 16.16 -7.47
C ASP A 235 -4.83 17.69 -7.45
N ALA A 236 -5.81 18.45 -7.91
CA ALA A 236 -5.74 19.91 -7.89
C ALA A 236 -5.86 20.43 -6.45
N VAL A 237 -4.88 21.26 -6.02
CA VAL A 237 -4.82 21.79 -4.66
C VAL A 237 -5.31 23.22 -4.58
N THR A 238 -6.14 23.51 -3.58
CA THR A 238 -6.57 24.87 -3.20
C THR A 238 -5.86 25.30 -1.93
N LEU A 239 -5.28 26.53 -1.95
CA LEU A 239 -4.57 27.12 -0.82
C LEU A 239 -5.43 28.20 -0.15
N SER A 240 -5.45 28.22 1.18
CA SER A 240 -6.20 29.18 1.99
C SER A 240 -5.38 29.66 3.17
N LEU A 241 -5.35 30.96 3.41
CA LEU A 241 -4.79 31.53 4.65
C LEU A 241 -5.80 31.28 5.80
N ILE A 242 -5.34 30.59 6.84
CA ILE A 242 -6.16 30.26 8.00
C ILE A 242 -5.72 30.99 9.28
N GLY A 243 -4.55 31.63 9.25
CA GLY A 243 -4.05 32.42 10.37
C GLY A 243 -2.82 33.25 10.02
N GLY A 244 -2.59 34.34 10.75
CA GLY A 244 -1.47 35.26 10.54
C GLY A 244 -1.80 36.42 9.58
N PRO A 245 -0.82 37.32 9.36
CA PRO A 245 -0.95 38.46 8.47
C PRO A 245 -0.83 38.07 6.99
N GLY A 246 -1.22 38.98 6.07
CA GLY A 246 -1.07 38.83 4.64
C GLY A 246 -2.31 38.24 3.96
N GLY A 247 -2.10 37.68 2.75
CA GLY A 247 -3.14 37.07 1.93
C GLY A 247 -2.58 36.16 0.88
N ILE A 248 -3.44 35.39 0.19
CA ILE A 248 -3.08 34.55 -0.93
C ILE A 248 -3.81 35.05 -2.17
N VAL A 249 -3.07 35.32 -3.23
CA VAL A 249 -3.59 35.75 -4.53
C VAL A 249 -2.94 34.87 -5.61
N ASP A 250 -3.75 34.16 -6.38
CA ASP A 250 -3.31 33.28 -7.47
C ASP A 250 -2.18 32.31 -7.08
N GLY A 251 -2.27 31.73 -5.86
CA GLY A 251 -1.28 30.78 -5.35
C GLY A 251 -0.01 31.43 -4.78
N VAL A 252 0.06 32.76 -4.72
CA VAL A 252 1.16 33.52 -4.15
C VAL A 252 0.73 34.10 -2.81
N PHE A 253 1.49 33.83 -1.74
CA PHE A 253 1.35 34.56 -0.49
C PHE A 253 1.93 35.96 -0.66
N VAL A 254 1.18 36.97 -0.23
CA VAL A 254 1.55 38.38 -0.29
C VAL A 254 1.35 39.04 1.07
N TYR A 255 2.35 39.77 1.54
CA TYR A 255 2.27 40.55 2.77
C TYR A 255 3.11 41.85 2.62
N LYS A 256 2.53 42.93 3.04
CA LYS A 256 3.21 44.24 3.10
C LYS A 256 3.00 44.84 4.48
N PRO A 257 3.95 44.66 5.42
CA PRO A 257 3.82 45.19 6.76
C PRO A 257 3.84 46.73 6.76
N GLY A 258 3.03 47.32 7.63
CA GLY A 258 3.11 48.73 7.98
C GLY A 258 4.36 49.05 8.82
N PHE A 259 4.53 50.31 9.17
CA PHE A 259 5.68 50.81 9.95
C PHE A 259 5.55 50.63 11.47
N GLU A 260 4.52 49.98 11.94
CA GLU A 260 4.27 49.65 13.35
C GLU A 260 4.14 48.14 13.56
N GLU A 261 4.58 47.35 12.57
CA GLU A 261 4.37 45.90 12.54
C GLU A 261 5.68 45.10 12.69
N ALA A 262 6.77 45.78 13.15
CA ALA A 262 8.00 45.06 13.47
C ALA A 262 7.79 43.95 14.52
N GLY A 263 8.46 42.82 14.33
CA GLY A 263 8.36 41.70 15.23
C GLY A 263 8.16 40.37 14.49
N GLU A 264 7.77 39.33 15.24
CA GLU A 264 7.55 37.98 14.71
C GLU A 264 6.08 37.64 14.69
N SER A 265 5.62 37.06 13.59
CA SER A 265 4.29 36.52 13.44
C SER A 265 4.34 35.12 12.83
N VAL A 266 3.32 34.29 13.09
CA VAL A 266 3.17 32.96 12.49
C VAL A 266 2.06 33.03 11.47
N VAL A 267 2.37 32.60 10.27
CA VAL A 267 1.40 32.41 9.16
C VAL A 267 1.00 30.95 9.09
N SER A 268 -0.29 30.67 8.97
CA SER A 268 -0.85 29.34 8.83
C SER A 268 -1.64 29.22 7.55
N ILE A 269 -1.32 28.22 6.72
CA ILE A 269 -1.94 27.97 5.41
C ILE A 269 -2.51 26.57 5.41
N SER A 270 -3.78 26.43 5.01
CA SER A 270 -4.41 25.15 4.67
C SER A 270 -4.22 24.89 3.18
N ALA A 271 -3.79 23.68 2.84
CA ALA A 271 -3.77 23.13 1.51
C ALA A 271 -4.80 21.98 1.44
N ARG A 272 -5.75 22.08 0.51
CA ARG A 272 -6.83 21.10 0.35
C ARG A 272 -6.92 20.64 -1.08
N ASP A 273 -6.92 19.31 -1.30
CA ASP A 273 -7.11 18.71 -2.62
C ASP A 273 -8.58 18.68 -3.07
N SER A 274 -8.80 18.28 -4.31
CA SER A 274 -10.14 18.20 -4.93
C SER A 274 -11.00 17.06 -4.38
N ARG A 275 -10.39 16.08 -3.67
CA ARG A 275 -11.05 14.90 -3.08
C ARG A 275 -11.31 15.06 -1.58
N GLY A 276 -10.84 16.16 -0.98
CA GLY A 276 -11.13 16.56 0.38
C GLY A 276 -10.02 16.26 1.40
N GLY A 277 -8.87 15.73 0.98
CA GLY A 277 -7.68 15.64 1.80
C GLY A 277 -7.17 17.04 2.16
N GLU A 278 -6.69 17.26 3.38
CA GLU A 278 -6.27 18.55 3.89
C GLU A 278 -5.01 18.44 4.72
N SER A 279 -4.10 19.40 4.54
CA SER A 279 -2.91 19.58 5.36
C SER A 279 -2.76 21.05 5.75
N THR A 280 -2.01 21.30 6.83
CA THR A 280 -1.70 22.65 7.30
C THR A 280 -0.19 22.84 7.35
N SER A 281 0.29 23.96 6.79
CA SER A 281 1.68 24.41 6.88
C SER A 281 1.75 25.69 7.68
N THR A 282 2.79 25.83 8.51
CA THR A 282 3.06 27.04 9.28
C THR A 282 4.49 27.51 9.05
N PHE A 283 4.70 28.81 8.93
CA PHE A 283 6.01 29.43 8.86
C PHE A 283 6.01 30.74 9.60
N LYS A 284 7.19 31.18 10.03
CA LYS A 284 7.40 32.46 10.72
C LYS A 284 7.69 33.55 9.71
N VAL A 285 7.12 34.72 9.94
CA VAL A 285 7.49 35.97 9.27
C VAL A 285 8.07 36.92 10.31
N THR A 286 9.33 37.30 10.11
CA THR A 286 10.03 38.32 10.90
C THR A 286 10.00 39.62 10.16
N VAL A 287 9.32 40.62 10.71
CA VAL A 287 9.30 41.98 10.20
C VAL A 287 10.39 42.78 10.92
N THR A 288 11.34 43.32 10.15
CA THR A 288 12.40 44.16 10.69
C THR A 288 12.01 45.61 10.60
N GLU A 289 12.30 46.38 11.65
CA GLU A 289 12.06 47.82 11.73
C GLU A 289 12.76 48.54 10.59
N THR A 290 12.12 49.60 10.11
CA THR A 290 12.66 50.53 9.13
C THR A 290 12.62 51.94 9.68
N ASN A 291 13.79 52.51 10.01
CA ASN A 291 13.91 53.87 10.54
C ASN A 291 13.41 54.92 9.53
N ARG A 292 12.55 55.81 10.00
CA ARG A 292 12.02 56.95 9.24
C ARG A 292 12.63 58.26 9.74
N PRO A 293 13.13 59.15 8.88
CA PRO A 293 13.81 60.39 9.32
C PRO A 293 12.83 61.33 10.02
N PRO A 294 13.30 62.03 11.05
CA PRO A 294 12.56 63.08 11.75
C PRO A 294 12.27 64.28 10.86
N ARG A 295 11.23 65.03 11.23
CA ARG A 295 10.81 66.25 10.56
C ARG A 295 10.76 67.40 11.55
N ILE A 296 11.17 68.60 11.09
CA ILE A 296 11.09 69.85 11.84
C ILE A 296 10.40 70.92 11.00
N PHE A 297 9.52 71.69 11.66
CA PHE A 297 8.70 72.72 11.02
C PHE A 297 8.95 74.07 11.69
N LEU A 298 9.62 74.99 10.97
CA LEU A 298 9.96 76.34 11.44
C LEU A 298 9.44 77.35 10.42
N SER A 299 9.24 78.60 10.91
CA SER A 299 8.83 79.76 10.09
C SER A 299 9.61 81.01 10.51
N ASP A 300 9.74 81.97 9.59
CA ASP A 300 10.39 83.27 9.87
C ASP A 300 9.73 83.96 11.04
N MET A 301 10.55 84.72 11.79
CA MET A 301 10.15 85.40 12.98
C MET A 301 10.67 86.87 13.00
N VAL A 302 10.02 87.74 13.76
CA VAL A 302 10.41 89.11 13.92
C VAL A 302 10.52 89.36 15.43
N ILE A 303 11.61 90.05 15.82
CA ILE A 303 11.92 90.44 17.22
C ILE A 303 12.61 91.77 17.26
N SER A 304 12.54 92.50 18.36
CA SER A 304 13.27 93.73 18.59
C SER A 304 14.65 93.48 19.21
N GLU A 305 15.61 94.39 19.00
CA GLU A 305 16.86 94.35 19.74
C GLU A 305 16.63 94.37 21.26
N GLY A 306 17.42 93.55 21.97
CA GLY A 306 17.31 93.39 23.42
C GLY A 306 16.16 92.54 23.91
N GLU A 307 15.17 92.10 23.06
CA GLU A 307 14.14 91.14 23.44
C GLU A 307 14.64 89.70 23.34
N GLU A 308 14.13 88.82 24.17
CA GLU A 308 14.44 87.39 24.12
C GLU A 308 13.42 86.65 23.25
N LEU A 309 13.86 85.93 22.24
CA LEU A 309 13.11 85.01 21.42
C LEU A 309 13.24 83.60 22.06
N VAL A 310 12.13 83.01 22.41
CA VAL A 310 12.06 81.60 22.86
C VAL A 310 11.10 80.81 21.95
N VAL A 311 11.65 79.82 21.32
CA VAL A 311 10.84 78.88 20.44
C VAL A 311 10.86 77.50 21.02
N ASP A 312 9.71 76.98 21.43
CA ASP A 312 9.56 75.59 21.83
C ASP A 312 9.65 74.69 20.60
N LEU A 313 10.75 73.94 20.53
CA LEU A 313 11.01 73.00 19.42
C LEU A 313 10.31 71.68 19.60
N SER A 314 9.99 71.28 20.83
CA SER A 314 9.32 69.99 21.13
C SER A 314 8.02 69.84 20.35
N SER A 315 7.26 70.94 20.21
CA SER A 315 5.98 70.97 19.49
C SER A 315 6.12 71.09 17.98
N ARG A 316 7.34 71.24 17.47
CA ARG A 316 7.68 71.50 16.06
C ARG A 316 8.51 70.41 15.43
N MET A 317 8.93 69.44 16.22
CA MET A 317 9.65 68.24 15.75
C MET A 317 8.71 67.03 15.82
N LEU A 318 8.83 66.15 14.86
CA LEU A 318 8.10 64.91 14.80
C LEU A 318 9.06 63.84 14.27
N ASP A 319 9.29 62.82 15.09
CA ASP A 319 9.90 61.58 14.62
C ASP A 319 8.78 60.54 14.43
N PRO A 320 8.67 59.87 13.25
CA PRO A 320 7.64 58.91 13.01
C PRO A 320 7.80 57.62 13.82
N ASP A 321 9.00 57.36 14.36
CA ASP A 321 9.35 56.16 15.15
C ASP A 321 9.50 56.46 16.64
N ASP A 322 9.15 57.72 17.05
CA ASP A 322 9.26 58.24 18.40
C ASP A 322 10.68 58.16 19.00
N ASP A 323 11.69 58.25 18.11
CA ASP A 323 13.10 58.20 18.53
C ASP A 323 13.51 59.50 19.26
N PRO A 324 14.42 59.43 20.23
CA PRO A 324 15.01 60.61 20.86
C PRO A 324 15.77 61.48 19.86
N LEU A 325 15.48 62.80 19.84
CA LEU A 325 16.08 63.74 18.88
C LEU A 325 17.21 64.50 19.48
N GLU A 326 18.36 64.53 18.79
CA GLU A 326 19.45 65.48 19.02
C GLU A 326 19.26 66.69 18.14
N ILE A 327 19.47 67.89 18.73
CA ILE A 327 19.27 69.17 18.02
C ILE A 327 20.60 69.90 17.87
N ILE A 328 20.92 70.28 16.64
CA ILE A 328 22.07 71.10 16.33
C ILE A 328 21.61 72.41 15.66
N VAL A 329 22.13 73.55 16.14
CA VAL A 329 21.82 74.88 15.60
C VAL A 329 23.05 75.44 14.93
N GLU A 330 22.87 75.98 13.71
CA GLU A 330 23.81 76.74 12.97
C GLU A 330 23.27 78.20 12.80
N GLY A 331 24.03 79.21 13.22
CA GLY A 331 23.59 80.58 13.26
C GLY A 331 23.54 81.17 14.69
N PRO A 332 22.95 82.37 14.88
CA PRO A 332 22.82 82.97 16.20
C PRO A 332 21.84 82.21 17.10
N GLY A 333 21.98 82.31 18.44
CA GLY A 333 21.20 81.68 19.43
C GLY A 333 21.74 80.31 19.86
N ALA A 334 21.02 79.60 20.74
CA ALA A 334 21.38 78.31 21.28
C ALA A 334 20.11 77.48 21.56
N VAL A 335 20.28 76.15 21.77
CA VAL A 335 19.18 75.27 22.26
C VAL A 335 19.44 74.91 23.70
N GLU A 336 18.45 75.18 24.53
CA GLU A 336 18.39 74.79 25.94
C GLU A 336 17.07 74.09 26.23
N ASP A 337 17.09 72.90 26.78
CA ASP A 337 15.87 72.09 27.10
C ASP A 337 14.83 72.01 25.97
N ASN A 338 15.27 71.69 24.76
CA ASN A 338 14.46 71.65 23.54
C ASN A 338 13.81 73.00 23.16
N ARG A 339 14.36 74.11 23.63
CA ARG A 339 13.95 75.48 23.26
C ARG A 339 15.11 76.16 22.52
N TYR A 340 14.81 76.74 21.41
CA TYR A 340 15.71 77.62 20.75
C TYR A 340 15.60 79.03 21.40
N VAL A 341 16.72 79.58 21.89
CA VAL A 341 16.78 80.87 22.59
C VAL A 341 17.74 81.79 21.88
N PHE A 342 17.32 83.04 21.61
CA PHE A 342 18.15 84.08 21.00
C PHE A 342 17.77 85.42 21.57
N THR A 343 18.78 86.18 22.00
CA THR A 343 18.66 87.61 22.44
C THR A 343 19.57 88.44 21.64
N PRO A 344 19.13 89.23 20.60
CA PRO A 344 19.93 90.09 19.86
C PRO A 344 20.45 91.32 20.66
N GLY A 345 21.68 91.64 20.47
CA GLY A 345 22.22 92.89 21.08
C GLY A 345 21.77 94.16 20.31
N TYR A 346 21.99 95.39 20.91
CA TYR A 346 21.60 96.69 20.32
C TYR A 346 22.38 97.15 19.08
N ARG A 347 23.01 96.30 18.33
CA ARG A 347 23.67 96.44 17.04
C ARG A 347 23.44 95.26 16.09
N ASP A 348 22.46 94.48 16.41
CA ASP A 348 22.18 93.24 15.65
C ASP A 348 20.99 93.40 14.68
N ALA A 349 20.48 94.58 14.46
CA ALA A 349 19.39 94.83 13.53
C ALA A 349 19.69 94.23 12.13
N GLY A 350 18.64 93.75 11.47
CA GLY A 350 18.68 93.07 10.17
C GLY A 350 18.32 91.59 10.22
N ASP A 351 18.44 90.97 9.07
CA ASP A 351 18.02 89.55 8.93
C ASP A 351 19.15 88.65 9.45
N LYS A 352 18.76 87.60 10.24
CA LYS A 352 19.64 86.59 10.81
C LYS A 352 19.11 85.21 10.35
N ASP A 353 19.90 84.47 9.57
CA ASP A 353 19.56 83.14 9.14
C ASP A 353 19.94 82.10 10.22
N VAL A 354 19.04 81.19 10.54
CA VAL A 354 19.22 80.08 11.48
C VAL A 354 18.89 78.81 10.76
N ALA A 355 19.72 77.76 10.87
CA ALA A 355 19.45 76.46 10.44
C ALA A 355 19.42 75.52 11.66
N ILE A 356 18.40 74.68 11.76
CA ILE A 356 18.30 73.65 12.77
C ILE A 356 18.31 72.30 12.10
N THR A 357 19.24 71.46 12.54
CA THR A 357 19.33 70.03 12.17
C THR A 357 18.93 69.19 13.38
N ILE A 358 18.04 68.21 13.15
CA ILE A 358 17.66 67.20 14.12
C ILE A 358 18.08 65.82 13.66
N SER A 359 18.56 64.97 14.55
CA SER A 359 18.97 63.58 14.29
C SER A 359 18.33 62.65 15.26
N ASP A 360 17.85 61.49 14.78
CA ASP A 360 17.27 60.40 15.56
C ASP A 360 18.32 59.43 16.16
N GLY A 361 19.60 59.61 15.89
CA GLY A 361 20.68 58.72 16.32
C GLY A 361 20.75 57.39 15.57
N LYS A 362 19.79 57.10 14.70
CA LYS A 362 19.71 55.87 13.85
C LYS A 362 20.03 56.17 12.37
N GLY A 363 20.44 57.40 12.05
CA GLY A 363 20.85 57.78 10.71
C GLY A 363 19.85 58.68 9.97
N GLY A 364 18.67 58.90 10.50
CA GLY A 364 17.69 59.85 10.00
C GLY A 364 18.05 61.28 10.39
N ILE A 365 17.88 62.24 9.48
CA ILE A 365 18.16 63.65 9.67
C ILE A 365 17.02 64.49 9.12
N GLY A 366 16.47 65.41 9.96
CA GLY A 366 15.55 66.47 9.58
C GLY A 366 16.26 67.83 9.57
N ARG A 367 15.95 68.72 8.64
CA ARG A 367 16.53 70.07 8.59
C ARG A 367 15.45 71.07 8.25
N ALA A 368 15.49 72.23 8.96
CA ALA A 368 14.76 73.45 8.59
C ALA A 368 15.62 74.71 8.78
N SER A 369 15.38 75.66 7.98
CA SER A 369 15.99 77.03 8.13
C SER A 369 14.89 78.10 8.22
N PHE A 370 15.11 79.14 8.98
CA PHE A 370 14.23 80.29 9.09
C PHE A 370 15.02 81.55 9.29
N THR A 371 14.41 82.68 8.98
CA THR A 371 15.06 84.02 9.12
C THR A 371 14.45 84.76 10.32
N ILE A 372 15.27 85.26 11.22
CA ILE A 372 14.85 86.15 12.29
C ILE A 372 15.13 87.56 11.85
N ARG A 373 14.09 88.35 11.66
CA ARG A 373 14.26 89.81 11.39
C ARG A 373 14.34 90.56 12.68
N VAL A 374 15.50 91.09 12.97
CA VAL A 374 15.77 91.98 14.12
C VAL A 374 15.46 93.38 13.80
N GLN A 375 14.56 94.04 14.52
CA GLN A 375 14.17 95.46 14.36
C GLN A 375 15.02 96.34 15.27
N ASP A 376 15.46 97.44 14.74
CA ASP A 376 16.19 98.50 15.46
C ASP A 376 15.23 99.19 16.43
N VAL A 377 15.71 99.56 17.66
CA VAL A 377 14.87 100.12 18.74
C VAL A 377 15.40 101.54 19.13
#